data_853fa78a81b8ec421b0b1123752ffcd0
#
_entry.id   853fa78a81b8ec421b0b1123752ffcd0
#
_cell.length_a   1.000
_cell.length_b   1.000
_cell.length_c   1.000
_cell.angle_alpha   90.00
_cell.angle_beta   90.00
_cell.angle_gamma   90.00
#
_symmetry.space_group_name_H-M   'P 1'
#
loop_
_entity.id
_entity.type
_entity.pdbx_description
1 polymer ?
#
loop_
_entity_poly.entity_id
_entity_poly.type
_entity_poly.pdbx_seq_one_letter_code
_entity_poly.pdbx_strand_id
1 'polypeptide(L)'
;MSLQPTDKTTMKWIETLIDEHSFLPFSPDYIVNNQHHSVGSEVITGLAKVNQKPVAVYAHNPSVNRGYVTREGAIKIIRLMDKARDLRIPIIAFLASPGISLDLLSGDEYTQIISRNINLSGIVPQLAVITAPTLGAPAYSAVLMDMLFFNKHRSYLMVTSPMVVQQAIGEKVTMSELGGAAVHATTTGIADFVDDSTTAQIHHVKTILGFLPSHTDERPPKYAVHEPLYPMPNIPANPRLPFNMLELINAVVDNSTVLQYKRSFGQAMICAFAHINGYAVGLVANQSIRISGAIDSDAAQKTSKFIRICDAYSIPILTLIDVPGFMPGKREEQKGLLQHGARLCVAMQTRVPRLSVVVRKCYGAAAFLLMQTKSQHGDLVLALETASLGVMGKETSKKVQTHDGQISDKQKPQDQVAEGQIEESLAEAYSLGLIDEIIKPTQMRNRLAQHLEFLYRKMEHLPPASHSIV
;
A
#
# COMPACT_ATOMS: atom_id res chain seq x y z
N MET A 1 3.22 -40.80 5.47
CA MET A 1 1.80 -40.49 5.27
C MET A 1 1.65 -39.91 3.87
N SER A 2 1.07 -40.65 2.92
CA SER A 2 0.83 -40.13 1.57
C SER A 2 -0.38 -39.20 1.62
N LEU A 3 -0.16 -37.90 1.39
CA LEU A 3 -1.24 -36.95 1.11
C LEU A 3 -1.98 -37.45 -0.14
N GLN A 4 -3.28 -37.67 -0.03
CA GLN A 4 -4.12 -37.98 -1.20
C GLN A 4 -4.14 -36.79 -2.17
N PRO A 5 -4.47 -36.95 -3.48
CA PRO A 5 -4.35 -35.94 -4.50
C PRO A 5 -5.30 -34.77 -4.24
N THR A 6 -4.85 -33.87 -3.37
CA THR A 6 -5.23 -32.47 -3.37
C THR A 6 -4.97 -31.94 -4.78
N ASP A 7 -5.87 -31.09 -5.29
CA ASP A 7 -5.70 -30.48 -6.60
C ASP A 7 -4.25 -30.08 -6.78
N LYS A 8 -3.56 -30.76 -7.70
CA LYS A 8 -2.14 -30.52 -8.02
C LYS A 8 -1.84 -29.04 -8.24
N THR A 9 -2.84 -28.27 -8.69
CA THR A 9 -2.73 -26.84 -8.97
C THR A 9 -2.64 -26.02 -7.69
N THR A 10 -3.52 -26.26 -6.70
CA THR A 10 -3.53 -25.49 -5.44
C THR A 10 -2.30 -25.79 -4.59
N MET A 11 -1.90 -27.06 -4.49
CA MET A 11 -0.64 -27.41 -3.82
C MET A 11 0.58 -26.82 -4.51
N LYS A 12 0.60 -26.78 -5.84
CA LYS A 12 1.70 -26.16 -6.60
C LYS A 12 1.85 -24.66 -6.28
N TRP A 13 0.75 -23.94 -6.03
CA TRP A 13 0.86 -22.52 -5.59
C TRP A 13 1.53 -22.40 -4.23
N ILE A 14 1.12 -23.26 -3.28
CA ILE A 14 1.74 -23.30 -1.94
C ILE A 14 3.23 -23.66 -2.08
N GLU A 15 3.57 -24.72 -2.80
CA GLU A 15 4.94 -25.17 -3.03
C GLU A 15 5.81 -24.11 -3.72
N THR A 16 5.23 -23.33 -4.65
CA THR A 16 5.91 -22.20 -5.29
C THR A 16 6.21 -21.07 -4.31
N LEU A 17 5.34 -20.87 -3.31
CA LEU A 17 5.49 -19.81 -2.31
C LEU A 17 6.55 -20.15 -1.26
N ILE A 18 6.56 -21.38 -0.76
CA ILE A 18 7.29 -21.76 0.45
C ILE A 18 8.72 -22.25 0.16
N ASP A 19 9.52 -22.31 1.19
CA ASP A 19 10.83 -22.98 1.14
C ASP A 19 10.63 -24.49 1.02
N GLU A 20 11.55 -25.14 0.31
CA GLU A 20 11.48 -26.58 0.03
C GLU A 20 11.38 -27.39 1.35
N HIS A 21 10.50 -28.38 1.39
CA HIS A 21 10.22 -29.24 2.54
C HIS A 21 9.76 -28.52 3.83
N SER A 22 9.35 -27.25 3.76
CA SER A 22 8.95 -26.49 4.97
C SER A 22 7.47 -26.61 5.30
N PHE A 23 6.61 -27.17 4.43
CA PHE A 23 5.17 -27.25 4.64
C PHE A 23 4.81 -28.27 5.73
N LEU A 24 4.21 -27.79 6.79
CA LEU A 24 3.64 -28.59 7.87
C LEU A 24 2.11 -28.48 7.79
N PRO A 25 1.39 -29.49 7.28
CA PRO A 25 -0.07 -29.46 7.22
C PRO A 25 -0.68 -29.22 8.60
N PHE A 26 -1.68 -28.34 8.65
CA PHE A 26 -2.43 -28.02 9.86
C PHE A 26 -3.88 -28.44 9.68
N SER A 27 -4.42 -29.27 10.59
CA SER A 27 -5.73 -29.92 10.45
C SER A 27 -5.86 -30.73 9.14
N PRO A 28 -4.94 -31.65 8.82
CA PRO A 28 -5.03 -32.49 7.64
C PRO A 28 -6.19 -33.47 7.74
N ASP A 29 -6.56 -34.07 6.60
CA ASP A 29 -7.44 -35.25 6.57
C ASP A 29 -6.80 -36.41 7.38
N TYR A 30 -7.60 -37.20 8.04
CA TYR A 30 -7.11 -38.29 8.89
C TYR A 30 -7.80 -39.61 8.55
N ILE A 31 -7.11 -40.69 8.88
CA ILE A 31 -7.61 -42.07 8.70
C ILE A 31 -7.88 -42.66 10.08
N VAL A 32 -9.11 -43.11 10.31
CA VAL A 32 -9.50 -43.88 11.49
C VAL A 32 -10.18 -45.17 11.02
N ASN A 33 -9.76 -46.31 11.56
CA ASN A 33 -10.29 -47.62 11.23
C ASN A 33 -10.33 -47.92 9.71
N ASN A 34 -9.27 -47.58 8.96
CA ASN A 34 -9.17 -47.69 7.50
C ASN A 34 -10.20 -46.85 6.71
N GLN A 35 -10.92 -45.95 7.35
CA GLN A 35 -11.80 -45.00 6.70
C GLN A 35 -11.12 -43.62 6.61
N HIS A 36 -11.14 -43.09 5.41
CA HIS A 36 -10.70 -41.69 5.16
C HIS A 36 -11.78 -40.74 5.68
N HIS A 37 -11.38 -39.91 6.64
CA HIS A 37 -12.18 -38.78 7.10
C HIS A 37 -11.59 -37.50 6.48
N SER A 38 -12.23 -37.07 5.43
CA SER A 38 -11.92 -35.83 4.73
C SER A 38 -12.92 -34.76 5.19
N VAL A 39 -12.46 -33.86 6.06
CA VAL A 39 -13.34 -32.85 6.65
C VAL A 39 -12.82 -31.47 6.22
N GLY A 40 -13.65 -30.71 5.47
CA GLY A 40 -13.29 -29.38 4.99
C GLY A 40 -12.10 -29.40 4.03
N SER A 41 -12.01 -30.41 3.14
CA SER A 41 -10.90 -30.58 2.20
C SER A 41 -10.92 -29.59 1.05
N GLU A 42 -11.97 -28.78 0.91
CA GLU A 42 -12.00 -27.60 0.06
C GLU A 42 -11.10 -26.46 0.59
N VAL A 43 -10.53 -26.62 1.80
CA VAL A 43 -9.54 -25.68 2.37
C VAL A 43 -8.30 -26.47 2.81
N ILE A 44 -7.14 -26.07 2.25
CA ILE A 44 -5.82 -26.55 2.66
C ILE A 44 -5.26 -25.55 3.66
N THR A 45 -4.74 -26.01 4.79
CA THR A 45 -4.13 -25.16 5.82
C THR A 45 -2.79 -25.73 6.24
N GLY A 46 -1.82 -24.87 6.55
CA GLY A 46 -0.50 -25.30 7.00
C GLY A 46 0.35 -24.18 7.54
N LEU A 47 1.40 -24.56 8.26
CA LEU A 47 2.50 -23.70 8.61
C LEU A 47 3.65 -23.96 7.64
N ALA A 48 4.43 -22.93 7.29
CA ALA A 48 5.52 -23.05 6.35
C ALA A 48 6.61 -21.99 6.61
N LYS A 49 7.65 -21.99 5.79
CA LYS A 49 8.61 -20.89 5.74
C LYS A 49 8.66 -20.28 4.36
N VAL A 50 8.85 -18.96 4.30
CA VAL A 50 9.13 -18.22 3.07
C VAL A 50 10.38 -17.39 3.31
N ASN A 51 11.46 -17.66 2.57
CA ASN A 51 12.78 -17.06 2.81
C ASN A 51 13.20 -17.18 4.29
N GLN A 52 13.03 -18.37 4.88
CA GLN A 52 13.27 -18.73 6.29
C GLN A 52 12.32 -18.06 7.32
N LYS A 53 11.44 -17.16 6.91
CA LYS A 53 10.44 -16.53 7.78
C LYS A 53 9.24 -17.47 7.95
N PRO A 54 8.85 -17.82 9.19
CA PRO A 54 7.62 -18.60 9.45
C PRO A 54 6.38 -17.87 8.97
N VAL A 55 5.46 -18.61 8.36
CA VAL A 55 4.17 -18.09 7.89
C VAL A 55 3.06 -19.12 8.10
N ALA A 56 1.83 -18.65 8.23
CA ALA A 56 0.63 -19.46 8.16
C ALA A 56 0.02 -19.33 6.74
N VAL A 57 -0.31 -20.46 6.12
CA VAL A 57 -0.85 -20.46 4.76
C VAL A 57 -2.17 -21.20 4.74
N TYR A 58 -3.20 -20.62 4.10
CA TYR A 58 -4.37 -21.37 3.68
C TYR A 58 -4.69 -21.13 2.22
N ALA A 59 -5.35 -22.10 1.60
CA ALA A 59 -5.73 -22.05 0.20
C ALA A 59 -7.10 -22.70 -0.02
N HIS A 60 -7.95 -22.03 -0.80
CA HIS A 60 -9.16 -22.68 -1.30
C HIS A 60 -8.80 -23.65 -2.42
N ASN A 61 -9.40 -24.84 -2.35
CA ASN A 61 -9.27 -25.89 -3.37
C ASN A 61 -10.57 -26.00 -4.19
N PRO A 62 -10.64 -25.37 -5.37
CA PRO A 62 -11.88 -25.37 -6.16
C PRO A 62 -12.24 -26.75 -6.74
N SER A 63 -11.34 -27.75 -6.68
CA SER A 63 -11.63 -29.12 -7.11
C SER A 63 -12.51 -29.88 -6.14
N VAL A 64 -12.62 -29.39 -4.90
CA VAL A 64 -13.50 -29.97 -3.88
C VAL A 64 -14.66 -29.00 -3.64
N ASN A 65 -15.88 -29.53 -3.62
CA ASN A 65 -17.10 -28.76 -3.41
C ASN A 65 -17.19 -27.48 -4.26
N ARG A 66 -16.59 -27.48 -5.46
CA ARG A 66 -16.47 -26.33 -6.36
C ARG A 66 -15.85 -25.07 -5.70
N GLY A 67 -15.11 -25.25 -4.60
CA GLY A 67 -14.52 -24.16 -3.83
C GLY A 67 -15.48 -23.44 -2.87
N TYR A 68 -16.73 -23.91 -2.71
CA TYR A 68 -17.62 -23.41 -1.66
C TYR A 68 -17.05 -23.79 -0.29
N VAL A 69 -16.90 -22.80 0.58
CA VAL A 69 -16.38 -23.03 1.93
C VAL A 69 -17.52 -23.56 2.81
N THR A 70 -17.34 -24.78 3.34
CA THR A 70 -18.24 -25.38 4.32
C THR A 70 -17.93 -24.86 5.72
N ARG A 71 -18.79 -25.25 6.68
CA ARG A 71 -18.53 -25.00 8.10
C ARG A 71 -17.17 -25.55 8.54
N GLU A 72 -16.86 -26.76 8.13
CA GLU A 72 -15.62 -27.46 8.49
C GLU A 72 -14.39 -26.75 7.89
N GLY A 73 -14.48 -26.33 6.63
CA GLY A 73 -13.45 -25.53 5.99
C GLY A 73 -13.22 -24.17 6.68
N ALA A 74 -14.31 -23.52 7.09
CA ALA A 74 -14.22 -22.27 7.87
C ALA A 74 -13.54 -22.51 9.23
N ILE A 75 -13.87 -23.59 9.95
CA ILE A 75 -13.23 -23.95 11.23
C ILE A 75 -11.71 -24.19 11.04
N LYS A 76 -11.28 -24.80 9.93
CA LYS A 76 -9.85 -24.96 9.63
C LYS A 76 -9.14 -23.61 9.48
N ILE A 77 -9.75 -22.67 8.75
CA ILE A 77 -9.21 -21.29 8.59
C ILE A 77 -9.13 -20.60 9.96
N ILE A 78 -10.22 -20.64 10.75
CA ILE A 78 -10.30 -20.04 12.09
C ILE A 78 -9.16 -20.53 12.99
N ARG A 79 -8.95 -21.84 13.07
CA ARG A 79 -7.89 -22.45 13.88
C ARG A 79 -6.50 -22.02 13.41
N LEU A 80 -6.29 -21.92 12.10
CA LEU A 80 -5.02 -21.44 11.54
C LEU A 80 -4.77 -19.97 11.88
N MET A 81 -5.80 -19.12 11.77
CA MET A 81 -5.69 -17.68 12.10
C MET A 81 -5.39 -17.47 13.58
N ASP A 82 -6.06 -18.23 14.48
CA ASP A 82 -5.77 -18.22 15.91
C ASP A 82 -4.32 -18.68 16.18
N LYS A 83 -3.86 -19.72 15.50
CA LYS A 83 -2.49 -20.20 15.60
C LYS A 83 -1.47 -19.18 15.09
N ALA A 84 -1.77 -18.49 13.98
CA ALA A 84 -0.92 -17.44 13.44
C ALA A 84 -0.80 -16.25 14.41
N ARG A 85 -1.91 -15.85 15.06
CA ARG A 85 -1.91 -14.86 16.14
C ARG A 85 -0.98 -15.27 17.28
N ASP A 86 -1.15 -16.48 17.79
CA ASP A 86 -0.41 -16.98 18.95
C ASP A 86 1.09 -17.12 18.66
N LEU A 87 1.44 -17.53 17.42
CA LEU A 87 2.83 -17.62 16.95
C LEU A 87 3.38 -16.29 16.45
N ARG A 88 2.51 -15.26 16.27
CA ARG A 88 2.87 -13.94 15.76
C ARG A 88 3.57 -14.01 14.40
N ILE A 89 2.94 -14.70 13.45
CA ILE A 89 3.47 -14.93 12.09
C ILE A 89 2.48 -14.45 11.02
N PRO A 90 2.97 -14.01 9.84
CA PRO A 90 2.13 -13.58 8.74
C PRO A 90 1.17 -14.66 8.25
N ILE A 91 0.01 -14.23 7.74
CA ILE A 91 -1.00 -15.09 7.10
C ILE A 91 -0.99 -14.83 5.60
N ILE A 92 -0.93 -15.90 4.81
CA ILE A 92 -1.01 -15.84 3.35
C ILE A 92 -2.19 -16.70 2.91
N ALA A 93 -3.13 -16.09 2.18
CA ALA A 93 -4.37 -16.72 1.72
C ALA A 93 -4.40 -16.82 0.19
N PHE A 94 -4.52 -18.02 -0.36
CA PHE A 94 -4.83 -18.23 -1.76
C PHE A 94 -6.35 -18.38 -1.91
N LEU A 95 -6.98 -17.39 -2.54
CA LEU A 95 -8.43 -17.29 -2.59
C LEU A 95 -8.95 -17.65 -3.98
N ALA A 96 -9.89 -18.61 -3.99
CA ALA A 96 -10.56 -19.16 -5.17
C ALA A 96 -11.90 -19.78 -4.74
N SER A 97 -12.90 -18.95 -4.38
CA SER A 97 -14.16 -19.45 -3.83
C SER A 97 -15.36 -18.67 -4.36
N PRO A 98 -16.39 -19.36 -4.87
CA PRO A 98 -17.65 -18.74 -5.28
C PRO A 98 -18.52 -18.29 -4.10
N GLY A 99 -18.11 -18.56 -2.86
CA GLY A 99 -18.85 -18.21 -1.65
C GLY A 99 -18.79 -19.28 -0.58
N ILE A 100 -19.73 -19.20 0.37
CA ILE A 100 -19.93 -20.19 1.43
C ILE A 100 -21.06 -21.14 1.05
N SER A 101 -21.10 -22.32 1.69
CA SER A 101 -22.24 -23.23 1.61
C SER A 101 -23.52 -22.55 2.10
N LEU A 102 -24.65 -22.91 1.47
CA LEU A 102 -25.97 -22.29 1.74
C LEU A 102 -26.63 -22.84 3.01
N ASP A 103 -25.88 -22.99 4.09
CA ASP A 103 -26.40 -23.37 5.40
C ASP A 103 -26.06 -22.26 6.43
N LEU A 104 -26.91 -22.17 7.46
CA LEU A 104 -26.79 -21.10 8.47
C LEU A 104 -25.50 -21.21 9.28
N LEU A 105 -25.00 -22.41 9.55
CA LEU A 105 -23.78 -22.62 10.35
C LEU A 105 -22.52 -22.24 9.58
N SER A 106 -22.47 -22.51 8.27
CA SER A 106 -21.37 -22.03 7.41
C SER A 106 -21.32 -20.50 7.38
N GLY A 107 -22.48 -19.83 7.40
CA GLY A 107 -22.56 -18.37 7.49
C GLY A 107 -22.01 -17.83 8.81
N ASP A 108 -22.38 -18.42 9.93
CA ASP A 108 -21.92 -18.03 11.26
C ASP A 108 -20.39 -18.21 11.39
N GLU A 109 -19.87 -19.39 11.05
CA GLU A 109 -18.43 -19.65 11.11
C GLU A 109 -17.63 -18.69 10.20
N TYR A 110 -18.16 -18.33 9.02
CA TYR A 110 -17.45 -17.40 8.15
C TYR A 110 -17.42 -15.98 8.70
N THR A 111 -18.42 -15.54 9.46
CA THR A 111 -18.38 -14.23 10.14
C THR A 111 -17.28 -14.18 11.20
N GLN A 112 -16.91 -15.31 11.78
CA GLN A 112 -15.80 -15.41 12.71
C GLN A 112 -14.44 -15.26 12.00
N ILE A 113 -14.30 -15.68 10.73
CA ILE A 113 -13.11 -15.39 9.90
C ILE A 113 -13.00 -13.88 9.69
N ILE A 114 -14.10 -13.22 9.29
CA ILE A 114 -14.16 -11.76 9.11
C ILE A 114 -13.74 -11.04 10.39
N SER A 115 -14.27 -11.44 11.54
CA SER A 115 -13.89 -10.87 12.83
C SER A 115 -12.40 -11.03 13.12
N ARG A 116 -11.79 -12.17 12.75
CA ARG A 116 -10.36 -12.39 12.92
C ARG A 116 -9.52 -11.55 11.98
N ASN A 117 -9.94 -11.38 10.72
CA ASN A 117 -9.24 -10.46 9.82
C ASN A 117 -9.16 -9.05 10.44
N ILE A 118 -10.25 -8.55 11.01
CA ILE A 118 -10.31 -7.24 11.68
C ILE A 118 -9.38 -7.22 12.90
N ASN A 119 -9.48 -8.21 13.77
CA ASN A 119 -8.73 -8.27 15.02
C ASN A 119 -7.22 -8.51 14.83
N LEU A 120 -6.82 -9.11 13.70
CA LEU A 120 -5.41 -9.36 13.35
C LEU A 120 -4.78 -8.20 12.59
N SER A 121 -5.60 -7.26 12.10
CA SER A 121 -5.11 -6.06 11.42
C SER A 121 -4.19 -5.25 12.35
N GLY A 122 -2.97 -4.98 11.87
CA GLY A 122 -1.94 -4.30 12.66
C GLY A 122 -1.30 -5.17 13.75
N ILE A 123 -1.54 -6.48 13.78
CA ILE A 123 -0.85 -7.43 14.66
C ILE A 123 0.10 -8.31 13.86
N VAL A 124 -0.40 -8.98 12.81
CA VAL A 124 0.40 -9.77 11.88
C VAL A 124 0.01 -9.43 10.44
N PRO A 125 0.95 -9.43 9.50
CA PRO A 125 0.65 -9.20 8.09
C PRO A 125 -0.32 -10.23 7.53
N GLN A 126 -1.34 -9.77 6.78
CA GLN A 126 -2.34 -10.61 6.13
C GLN A 126 -2.31 -10.32 4.62
N LEU A 127 -1.96 -11.32 3.81
CA LEU A 127 -1.75 -11.19 2.37
C LEU A 127 -2.73 -12.08 1.60
N ALA A 128 -3.56 -11.49 0.74
CA ALA A 128 -4.56 -12.19 -0.07
C ALA A 128 -4.11 -12.33 -1.52
N VAL A 129 -3.94 -13.56 -2.01
CA VAL A 129 -3.61 -13.88 -3.41
C VAL A 129 -4.89 -14.35 -4.10
N ILE A 130 -5.46 -13.51 -4.96
CA ILE A 130 -6.70 -13.83 -5.68
C ILE A 130 -6.33 -14.66 -6.92
N THR A 131 -6.50 -15.97 -6.85
CA THR A 131 -6.07 -16.90 -7.92
C THR A 131 -7.17 -17.27 -8.91
N ALA A 132 -8.43 -17.07 -8.50
CA ALA A 132 -9.62 -17.34 -9.30
C ALA A 132 -10.78 -16.46 -8.81
N PRO A 133 -11.98 -16.55 -9.42
CA PRO A 133 -13.16 -15.82 -8.92
C PRO A 133 -13.41 -16.08 -7.44
N THR A 134 -13.53 -14.98 -6.69
CA THR A 134 -13.77 -14.98 -5.24
C THR A 134 -14.95 -14.05 -4.94
N LEU A 135 -16.04 -14.61 -4.40
CA LEU A 135 -17.32 -13.94 -4.25
C LEU A 135 -17.84 -14.01 -2.82
N GLY A 136 -18.73 -13.08 -2.47
CA GLY A 136 -19.46 -13.09 -1.20
C GLY A 136 -18.55 -12.91 0.01
N ALA A 137 -18.78 -13.69 1.06
CA ALA A 137 -18.04 -13.60 2.31
C ALA A 137 -16.51 -13.76 2.14
N PRO A 138 -15.98 -14.69 1.31
CA PRO A 138 -14.56 -14.74 0.97
C PRO A 138 -14.00 -13.45 0.32
N ALA A 139 -14.81 -12.75 -0.46
CA ALA A 139 -14.39 -11.47 -1.04
C ALA A 139 -14.27 -10.36 0.03
N TYR A 140 -15.20 -10.31 0.99
CA TYR A 140 -15.10 -9.38 2.12
C TYR A 140 -13.88 -9.70 2.99
N SER A 141 -13.63 -10.98 3.29
CA SER A 141 -12.42 -11.40 4.02
C SER A 141 -11.15 -10.95 3.31
N ALA A 142 -11.09 -11.09 1.98
CA ALA A 142 -9.94 -10.63 1.18
C ALA A 142 -9.70 -9.11 1.35
N VAL A 143 -10.73 -8.29 1.21
CA VAL A 143 -10.61 -6.81 1.28
C VAL A 143 -10.21 -6.33 2.68
N LEU A 144 -10.50 -7.11 3.72
CA LEU A 144 -10.08 -6.84 5.09
C LEU A 144 -8.60 -7.15 5.34
N MET A 145 -7.94 -7.91 4.47
CA MET A 145 -6.49 -8.16 4.58
C MET A 145 -5.67 -6.94 4.17
N ASP A 146 -4.40 -6.92 4.56
CA ASP A 146 -3.51 -5.77 4.36
C ASP A 146 -3.23 -5.49 2.89
N MET A 147 -2.92 -6.54 2.11
CA MET A 147 -2.55 -6.40 0.70
C MET A 147 -3.16 -7.51 -0.16
N LEU A 148 -3.65 -7.10 -1.34
CA LEU A 148 -4.33 -7.97 -2.31
C LEU A 148 -3.52 -8.05 -3.61
N PHE A 149 -3.21 -9.27 -4.01
CA PHE A 149 -2.47 -9.60 -5.22
C PHE A 149 -3.39 -10.20 -6.26
N PHE A 150 -3.51 -9.57 -7.42
CA PHE A 150 -4.40 -9.97 -8.51
C PHE A 150 -3.62 -10.53 -9.69
N ASN A 151 -4.14 -11.56 -10.32
CA ASN A 151 -3.76 -11.96 -11.66
C ASN A 151 -4.65 -11.24 -12.67
N LYS A 152 -4.05 -10.56 -13.63
CA LYS A 152 -4.73 -9.75 -14.65
C LYS A 152 -5.83 -10.50 -15.40
N HIS A 153 -5.66 -11.81 -15.60
CA HIS A 153 -6.52 -12.62 -16.45
C HIS A 153 -7.47 -13.55 -15.70
N ARG A 154 -7.21 -13.82 -14.41
CA ARG A 154 -7.93 -14.86 -13.65
C ARG A 154 -8.55 -14.36 -12.35
N SER A 155 -8.12 -13.22 -11.83
CA SER A 155 -8.64 -12.69 -10.57
C SER A 155 -9.90 -11.88 -10.80
N TYR A 156 -10.94 -12.29 -10.10
CA TYR A 156 -12.20 -11.58 -10.01
C TYR A 156 -12.59 -11.51 -8.55
N LEU A 157 -13.00 -10.34 -8.09
CA LEU A 157 -13.44 -10.12 -6.72
C LEU A 157 -14.74 -9.34 -6.75
N MET A 158 -15.82 -9.88 -6.20
CA MET A 158 -17.13 -9.23 -6.28
C MET A 158 -18.06 -9.72 -5.17
N VAL A 159 -19.06 -8.91 -4.84
CA VAL A 159 -20.07 -9.25 -3.82
C VAL A 159 -20.91 -10.45 -4.26
N THR A 160 -21.30 -10.50 -5.54
CA THR A 160 -22.12 -11.58 -6.09
C THR A 160 -21.81 -11.80 -7.56
N SER A 161 -22.34 -12.90 -8.14
CA SER A 161 -22.11 -13.25 -9.54
C SER A 161 -22.94 -12.39 -10.52
N PRO A 162 -22.50 -12.24 -11.79
CA PRO A 162 -23.28 -11.58 -12.84
C PRO A 162 -24.68 -12.16 -13.01
N MET A 163 -24.87 -13.47 -12.82
CA MET A 163 -26.16 -14.12 -12.88
C MET A 163 -27.13 -13.60 -11.80
N VAL A 164 -26.62 -13.44 -10.58
CA VAL A 164 -27.43 -12.90 -9.47
C VAL A 164 -27.76 -11.42 -9.71
N VAL A 165 -26.84 -10.64 -10.22
CA VAL A 165 -27.09 -9.23 -10.62
C VAL A 165 -28.21 -9.16 -11.64
N GLN A 166 -28.13 -9.99 -12.68
CA GLN A 166 -29.18 -10.02 -13.71
C GLN A 166 -30.54 -10.42 -13.15
N GLN A 167 -30.59 -11.38 -12.22
CA GLN A 167 -31.85 -11.81 -11.58
C GLN A 167 -32.42 -10.75 -10.62
N ALA A 168 -31.55 -10.05 -9.88
CA ALA A 168 -31.98 -9.11 -8.87
C ALA A 168 -32.44 -7.76 -9.43
N ILE A 169 -31.73 -7.22 -10.44
CA ILE A 169 -31.96 -5.85 -10.98
C ILE A 169 -32.05 -5.81 -12.50
N GLY A 170 -31.99 -6.94 -13.20
CA GLY A 170 -32.10 -7.00 -14.67
C GLY A 170 -30.86 -6.56 -15.44
N GLU A 171 -29.78 -6.16 -14.78
CA GLU A 171 -28.55 -5.68 -15.40
C GLU A 171 -27.72 -6.86 -15.96
N LYS A 172 -27.37 -6.77 -17.24
CA LYS A 172 -26.45 -7.72 -17.89
C LYS A 172 -25.04 -7.20 -17.83
N VAL A 173 -24.18 -7.88 -17.10
CA VAL A 173 -22.78 -7.51 -16.86
C VAL A 173 -21.89 -8.74 -16.93
N THR A 174 -20.66 -8.59 -17.42
CA THR A 174 -19.66 -9.64 -17.39
C THR A 174 -18.90 -9.67 -16.07
N MET A 175 -18.22 -10.77 -15.76
CA MET A 175 -17.34 -10.84 -14.60
C MET A 175 -16.23 -9.79 -14.64
N SER A 176 -15.68 -9.51 -15.82
CA SER A 176 -14.61 -8.53 -16.01
C SER A 176 -15.09 -7.09 -15.73
N GLU A 177 -16.30 -6.74 -16.14
CA GLU A 177 -16.91 -5.43 -15.88
C GLU A 177 -17.33 -5.27 -14.42
N LEU A 178 -17.82 -6.35 -13.78
CA LEU A 178 -18.31 -6.30 -12.40
C LEU A 178 -17.18 -6.25 -11.37
N GLY A 179 -16.15 -7.07 -11.51
CA GLY A 179 -15.10 -7.20 -10.51
C GLY A 179 -13.80 -7.81 -11.03
N GLY A 180 -13.44 -7.51 -12.28
CA GLY A 180 -12.16 -7.94 -12.84
C GLY A 180 -10.96 -7.15 -12.31
N ALA A 181 -9.77 -7.71 -12.47
CA ALA A 181 -8.52 -7.09 -12.01
C ALA A 181 -8.32 -5.66 -12.52
N ALA A 182 -8.72 -5.35 -13.77
CA ALA A 182 -8.61 -4.01 -14.34
C ALA A 182 -9.50 -2.99 -13.59
N VAL A 183 -10.74 -3.35 -13.27
CA VAL A 183 -11.67 -2.51 -12.50
C VAL A 183 -11.08 -2.21 -11.12
N HIS A 184 -10.57 -3.25 -10.44
CA HIS A 184 -9.98 -3.08 -9.11
C HIS A 184 -8.65 -2.35 -9.12
N ALA A 185 -7.90 -2.41 -10.22
CA ALA A 185 -6.64 -1.69 -10.37
C ALA A 185 -6.78 -0.21 -10.72
N THR A 186 -7.86 0.20 -11.39
CA THR A 186 -7.98 1.56 -11.94
C THR A 186 -9.15 2.37 -11.42
N THR A 187 -10.23 1.70 -10.98
CA THR A 187 -11.49 2.36 -10.61
C THR A 187 -11.77 2.28 -9.12
N THR A 188 -11.75 1.08 -8.54
CA THR A 188 -12.06 0.89 -7.11
C THR A 188 -10.84 1.01 -6.20
N GLY A 189 -9.64 0.86 -6.76
CA GLY A 189 -8.41 0.87 -5.97
C GLY A 189 -8.27 -0.32 -4.99
N ILE A 190 -9.01 -1.41 -5.16
CA ILE A 190 -8.92 -2.60 -4.29
C ILE A 190 -7.65 -3.40 -4.56
N ALA A 191 -7.28 -3.59 -5.85
CA ALA A 191 -6.07 -4.34 -6.20
C ALA A 191 -4.81 -3.54 -5.82
N ASP A 192 -4.00 -4.11 -4.94
CA ASP A 192 -2.75 -3.49 -4.51
C ASP A 192 -1.61 -3.79 -5.51
N PHE A 193 -1.56 -5.03 -6.00
CA PHE A 193 -0.61 -5.49 -7.02
C PHE A 193 -1.35 -6.28 -8.09
N VAL A 194 -0.96 -6.10 -9.36
CA VAL A 194 -1.55 -6.82 -10.50
C VAL A 194 -0.45 -7.39 -11.36
N ASP A 195 -0.48 -8.70 -11.58
CA ASP A 195 0.52 -9.48 -12.28
C ASP A 195 -0.06 -10.26 -13.46
N ASP A 196 0.76 -10.59 -14.45
CA ASP A 196 0.34 -11.34 -15.62
C ASP A 196 0.19 -12.86 -15.36
N SER A 197 0.75 -13.37 -14.25
CA SER A 197 0.69 -14.80 -13.90
C SER A 197 0.62 -15.02 -12.39
N THR A 198 0.11 -16.20 -11.97
CA THR A 198 0.09 -16.60 -10.55
C THR A 198 1.51 -16.76 -9.99
N THR A 199 2.46 -17.18 -10.79
CA THR A 199 3.87 -17.24 -10.38
C THR A 199 4.42 -15.85 -10.07
N ALA A 200 4.10 -14.85 -10.89
CA ALA A 200 4.49 -13.47 -10.64
C ALA A 200 3.81 -12.90 -9.38
N GLN A 201 2.51 -13.19 -9.15
CA GLN A 201 1.82 -12.84 -7.89
C GLN A 201 2.56 -13.42 -6.67
N ILE A 202 2.93 -14.70 -6.72
CA ILE A 202 3.64 -15.37 -5.63
C ILE A 202 5.03 -14.74 -5.42
N HIS A 203 5.73 -14.38 -6.49
CA HIS A 203 7.00 -13.68 -6.39
C HIS A 203 6.84 -12.30 -5.71
N HIS A 204 5.80 -11.55 -6.05
CA HIS A 204 5.46 -10.29 -5.36
C HIS A 204 5.16 -10.52 -3.87
N VAL A 205 4.44 -11.58 -3.50
CA VAL A 205 4.21 -11.93 -2.08
C VAL A 205 5.54 -12.19 -1.36
N LYS A 206 6.45 -12.94 -1.96
CA LYS A 206 7.81 -13.16 -1.38
C LYS A 206 8.56 -11.85 -1.21
N THR A 207 8.49 -10.98 -2.20
CA THR A 207 9.15 -9.67 -2.17
C THR A 207 8.58 -8.78 -1.05
N ILE A 208 7.27 -8.69 -0.92
CA ILE A 208 6.61 -7.91 0.15
C ILE A 208 6.97 -8.43 1.54
N LEU A 209 7.03 -9.75 1.73
CA LEU A 209 7.44 -10.33 3.01
C LEU A 209 8.87 -9.93 3.42
N GLY A 210 9.70 -9.53 2.45
CA GLY A 210 11.02 -8.95 2.69
C GLY A 210 10.98 -7.55 3.28
N PHE A 211 9.93 -6.77 3.04
CA PHE A 211 9.76 -5.43 3.61
C PHE A 211 9.02 -5.45 4.96
N LEU A 212 8.26 -6.49 5.24
CA LEU A 212 7.41 -6.58 6.43
C LEU A 212 8.12 -7.31 7.59
N PRO A 213 7.90 -6.90 8.84
CA PRO A 213 8.23 -7.73 10.00
C PRO A 213 7.32 -8.96 10.07
N SER A 214 7.57 -9.89 10.99
CA SER A 214 6.63 -11.00 11.25
C SER A 214 5.37 -10.52 11.97
N HIS A 215 5.51 -9.51 12.83
CA HIS A 215 4.43 -8.89 13.59
C HIS A 215 4.77 -7.43 13.97
N THR A 216 3.78 -6.70 14.47
CA THR A 216 3.89 -5.27 14.75
C THR A 216 4.99 -4.87 15.74
N ASP A 217 5.39 -5.75 16.69
CA ASP A 217 6.43 -5.44 17.67
C ASP A 217 7.84 -5.73 17.17
N GLU A 218 7.98 -6.30 15.97
CA GLU A 218 9.25 -6.43 15.28
C GLU A 218 9.48 -5.24 14.34
N ARG A 219 10.73 -5.01 14.01
CA ARG A 219 11.11 -4.08 12.94
C ARG A 219 11.24 -4.82 11.62
N PRO A 220 11.01 -4.13 10.49
CA PRO A 220 11.35 -4.68 9.19
C PRO A 220 12.81 -5.15 9.14
N PRO A 221 13.10 -6.24 8.42
CA PRO A 221 14.46 -6.73 8.30
C PRO A 221 15.37 -5.70 7.62
N LYS A 222 16.61 -5.59 8.09
CA LYS A 222 17.65 -4.80 7.44
C LYS A 222 18.44 -5.69 6.48
N TYR A 223 18.65 -5.21 5.28
CA TYR A 223 19.40 -5.91 4.24
C TYR A 223 20.82 -5.34 4.04
N ALA A 224 21.61 -6.03 3.24
CA ALA A 224 22.89 -5.51 2.78
C ALA A 224 22.67 -4.21 1.98
N VAL A 225 23.59 -3.29 2.13
CA VAL A 225 23.54 -2.00 1.42
C VAL A 225 23.91 -2.21 -0.04
N HIS A 226 23.12 -1.67 -0.93
CA HIS A 226 23.37 -1.66 -2.37
C HIS A 226 23.34 -0.21 -2.89
N GLU A 227 24.35 0.14 -3.69
CA GLU A 227 24.35 1.45 -4.33
C GLU A 227 23.22 1.57 -5.37
N PRO A 228 22.68 2.79 -5.60
CA PRO A 228 21.71 3.04 -6.65
C PRO A 228 22.26 2.67 -8.03
N LEU A 229 21.41 2.10 -8.89
CA LEU A 229 21.79 1.77 -10.28
C LEU A 229 21.76 2.97 -11.21
N TYR A 230 21.02 4.02 -10.85
CA TYR A 230 20.75 5.13 -11.74
C TYR A 230 21.43 6.40 -11.22
N PRO A 231 21.98 7.22 -12.13
CA PRO A 231 22.55 8.51 -11.76
C PRO A 231 21.46 9.47 -11.29
N MET A 232 21.87 10.49 -10.53
CA MET A 232 20.98 11.57 -10.11
C MET A 232 20.42 12.30 -11.35
N PRO A 233 19.10 12.39 -11.52
CA PRO A 233 18.50 13.07 -12.66
C PRO A 233 18.68 14.57 -12.55
N ASN A 234 18.61 15.26 -13.70
CA ASN A 234 18.49 16.70 -13.72
C ASN A 234 17.08 17.10 -13.28
N ILE A 235 16.95 17.78 -12.16
CA ILE A 235 15.68 18.27 -11.62
C ILE A 235 15.44 19.67 -12.19
N PRO A 236 14.37 19.89 -13.02
CA PRO A 236 14.12 21.21 -13.60
C PRO A 236 13.80 22.24 -12.51
N ALA A 237 14.54 23.35 -12.50
CA ALA A 237 14.28 24.47 -11.60
C ALA A 237 12.91 25.12 -11.90
N ASN A 238 12.49 25.15 -13.19
CA ASN A 238 11.17 25.65 -13.56
C ASN A 238 10.05 24.67 -13.09
N PRO A 239 9.22 25.04 -12.10
CA PRO A 239 8.21 24.17 -11.53
C PRO A 239 7.05 23.84 -12.48
N ARG A 240 6.92 24.54 -13.63
CA ARG A 240 5.92 24.26 -14.66
C ARG A 240 6.30 23.07 -15.55
N LEU A 241 7.60 22.77 -15.64
CA LEU A 241 8.06 21.62 -16.41
C LEU A 241 7.69 20.31 -15.67
N PRO A 242 7.13 19.32 -16.37
CA PRO A 242 6.88 18.02 -15.75
C PRO A 242 8.21 17.36 -15.37
N PHE A 243 8.21 16.63 -14.26
CA PHE A 243 9.35 15.87 -13.79
C PHE A 243 8.88 14.48 -13.35
N ASN A 244 9.57 13.44 -13.82
CA ASN A 244 9.25 12.08 -13.42
C ASN A 244 9.92 11.75 -12.09
N MET A 245 9.15 11.79 -11.02
CA MET A 245 9.66 11.54 -9.67
C MET A 245 10.25 10.12 -9.49
N LEU A 246 9.88 9.14 -10.33
CA LEU A 246 10.49 7.81 -10.28
C LEU A 246 11.98 7.83 -10.64
N GLU A 247 12.44 8.77 -11.45
CA GLU A 247 13.87 8.91 -11.78
C GLU A 247 14.67 9.31 -10.55
N LEU A 248 14.16 10.27 -9.76
CA LEU A 248 14.77 10.66 -8.49
C LEU A 248 14.74 9.53 -7.47
N ILE A 249 13.60 8.86 -7.32
CA ILE A 249 13.47 7.70 -6.43
C ILE A 249 14.53 6.65 -6.77
N ASN A 250 14.66 6.25 -8.04
CA ASN A 250 15.61 5.23 -8.48
C ASN A 250 17.08 5.64 -8.28
N ALA A 251 17.38 6.95 -8.24
CA ALA A 251 18.72 7.47 -7.96
C ALA A 251 19.06 7.55 -6.46
N VAL A 252 18.06 7.39 -5.59
CA VAL A 252 18.23 7.54 -4.13
C VAL A 252 18.15 6.20 -3.40
N VAL A 253 17.27 5.30 -3.86
CA VAL A 253 17.06 4.00 -3.19
C VAL A 253 18.14 2.98 -3.55
N ASP A 254 18.26 1.96 -2.72
CA ASP A 254 19.14 0.82 -2.97
C ASP A 254 18.72 0.11 -4.26
N ASN A 255 19.70 -0.47 -4.94
CA ASN A 255 19.52 -1.14 -6.21
C ASN A 255 18.24 -2.00 -6.24
N SER A 256 17.40 -1.74 -7.22
CA SER A 256 16.35 -2.60 -7.78
C SER A 256 15.04 -2.83 -7.01
N THR A 257 14.75 -2.17 -5.90
CA THR A 257 13.57 -2.55 -5.12
C THR A 257 12.53 -1.45 -4.94
N VAL A 258 12.14 -0.76 -6.00
CA VAL A 258 10.95 0.10 -5.95
C VAL A 258 9.72 -0.74 -6.24
N LEU A 259 9.05 -1.21 -5.21
CA LEU A 259 7.82 -1.98 -5.36
C LEU A 259 6.62 -1.04 -5.24
N GLN A 260 6.07 -0.60 -6.39
CA GLN A 260 4.98 0.35 -6.44
C GLN A 260 3.66 -0.27 -5.98
N TYR A 261 3.06 0.32 -4.95
CA TYR A 261 1.74 0.00 -4.42
C TYR A 261 0.65 0.70 -5.24
N LYS A 262 -0.39 -0.01 -5.68
CA LYS A 262 -1.51 0.52 -6.49
C LYS A 262 -1.05 1.37 -7.67
N ARG A 263 -0.15 0.84 -8.47
CA ARG A 263 0.51 1.57 -9.57
C ARG A 263 -0.47 2.27 -10.53
N SER A 264 -1.62 1.67 -10.79
CA SER A 264 -2.61 2.16 -11.75
C SER A 264 -3.73 3.00 -11.14
N PHE A 265 -3.80 3.12 -9.81
CA PHE A 265 -4.79 3.91 -9.09
C PHE A 265 -4.14 5.14 -8.46
N GLY A 266 -4.84 6.30 -8.46
CA GLY A 266 -4.34 7.54 -7.86
C GLY A 266 -2.93 7.92 -8.33
N GLN A 267 -2.71 7.97 -9.64
CA GLN A 267 -1.38 8.05 -10.26
C GLN A 267 -0.64 9.36 -10.01
N ALA A 268 -1.30 10.39 -9.48
CA ALA A 268 -0.67 11.64 -9.05
C ALA A 268 0.25 11.46 -7.83
N MET A 269 0.05 10.38 -7.08
CA MET A 269 0.93 9.98 -5.97
C MET A 269 1.59 8.64 -6.29
N ILE A 270 2.87 8.52 -6.02
CA ILE A 270 3.61 7.26 -5.99
C ILE A 270 3.64 6.81 -4.54
N CYS A 271 3.15 5.61 -4.28
CA CYS A 271 3.37 4.89 -3.03
C CYS A 271 4.18 3.64 -3.35
N ALA A 272 5.27 3.40 -2.65
CA ALA A 272 6.14 2.26 -2.94
C ALA A 272 6.91 1.80 -1.70
N PHE A 273 7.25 0.52 -1.63
CA PHE A 273 8.24 0.01 -0.71
C PHE A 273 9.62 0.05 -1.38
N ALA A 274 10.64 0.45 -0.65
CA ALA A 274 12.02 0.49 -1.11
C ALA A 274 13.00 0.28 0.05
N HIS A 275 14.29 0.17 -0.26
CA HIS A 275 15.35 0.21 0.74
C HIS A 275 16.25 1.42 0.53
N ILE A 276 16.69 2.02 1.63
CA ILE A 276 17.74 3.06 1.64
C ILE A 276 18.76 2.62 2.69
N ASN A 277 19.99 2.41 2.25
CA ASN A 277 21.08 1.91 3.12
C ASN A 277 20.69 0.62 3.87
N GLY A 278 19.96 -0.26 3.20
CA GLY A 278 19.46 -1.53 3.72
C GLY A 278 18.22 -1.43 4.62
N TYR A 279 17.76 -0.23 4.98
CA TYR A 279 16.54 -0.01 5.76
C TYR A 279 15.31 0.02 4.88
N ALA A 280 14.28 -0.74 5.23
CA ALA A 280 12.98 -0.67 4.56
C ALA A 280 12.34 0.69 4.81
N VAL A 281 11.81 1.31 3.75
CA VAL A 281 11.09 2.59 3.81
C VAL A 281 9.83 2.54 2.96
N GLY A 282 8.77 3.19 3.41
CA GLY A 282 7.58 3.50 2.65
C GLY A 282 7.74 4.85 1.95
N LEU A 283 7.80 4.84 0.62
CA LEU A 283 7.90 6.06 -0.19
C LEU A 283 6.51 6.60 -0.49
N VAL A 284 6.32 7.90 -0.27
CA VAL A 284 5.15 8.68 -0.66
C VAL A 284 5.65 9.86 -1.48
N ALA A 285 5.30 9.95 -2.75
CA ALA A 285 5.87 10.98 -3.62
C ALA A 285 4.85 11.55 -4.62
N ASN A 286 4.88 12.86 -4.84
CA ASN A 286 4.06 13.48 -5.88
C ASN A 286 4.64 13.18 -7.27
N GLN A 287 3.79 12.79 -8.21
CA GLN A 287 4.16 12.53 -9.60
C GLN A 287 3.71 13.67 -10.50
N SER A 288 4.59 14.61 -10.77
CA SER A 288 4.21 15.85 -11.48
C SER A 288 3.90 15.67 -12.97
N ILE A 289 4.27 14.54 -13.59
CA ILE A 289 3.80 14.18 -14.93
C ILE A 289 2.31 13.79 -14.95
N ARG A 290 1.68 13.65 -13.79
CA ARG A 290 0.24 13.39 -13.63
C ARG A 290 -0.40 14.56 -12.89
N ILE A 291 -1.32 15.25 -13.53
CA ILE A 291 -2.03 16.44 -13.02
C ILE A 291 -1.13 17.40 -12.20
N SER A 292 0.11 17.60 -12.67
CA SER A 292 1.14 18.45 -12.04
C SER A 292 1.52 18.06 -10.60
N GLY A 293 1.19 16.84 -10.16
CA GLY A 293 1.42 16.36 -8.79
C GLY A 293 0.34 16.78 -7.78
N ALA A 294 -0.79 17.35 -8.24
CA ALA A 294 -1.91 17.68 -7.37
C ALA A 294 -2.55 16.41 -6.78
N ILE A 295 -3.02 16.49 -5.54
CA ILE A 295 -3.63 15.36 -4.86
C ILE A 295 -5.12 15.31 -5.19
N ASP A 296 -5.56 14.32 -5.97
CA ASP A 296 -6.95 14.00 -6.22
C ASP A 296 -7.51 13.01 -5.17
N SER A 297 -8.80 12.74 -5.24
CA SER A 297 -9.48 11.83 -4.30
C SER A 297 -8.88 10.42 -4.27
N ASP A 298 -8.54 9.88 -5.44
CA ASP A 298 -7.98 8.54 -5.58
C ASP A 298 -6.54 8.49 -5.01
N ALA A 299 -5.75 9.53 -5.24
CA ALA A 299 -4.41 9.68 -4.69
C ALA A 299 -4.43 9.81 -3.15
N ALA A 300 -5.35 10.60 -2.61
CA ALA A 300 -5.52 10.75 -1.17
C ALA A 300 -5.92 9.42 -0.50
N GLN A 301 -6.85 8.68 -1.10
CA GLN A 301 -7.29 7.37 -0.62
C GLN A 301 -6.14 6.35 -0.63
N LYS A 302 -5.43 6.23 -1.76
CA LYS A 302 -4.26 5.36 -1.92
C LYS A 302 -3.20 5.64 -0.85
N THR A 303 -2.84 6.91 -0.72
CA THR A 303 -1.77 7.34 0.17
C THR A 303 -2.13 7.10 1.63
N SER A 304 -3.38 7.37 2.02
CA SER A 304 -3.87 7.11 3.38
C SER A 304 -3.74 5.64 3.77
N LYS A 305 -4.18 4.70 2.91
CA LYS A 305 -4.08 3.26 3.18
C LYS A 305 -2.61 2.83 3.26
N PHE A 306 -1.77 3.29 2.33
CA PHE A 306 -0.35 2.95 2.30
C PHE A 306 0.40 3.39 3.56
N ILE A 307 0.20 4.63 4.01
CA ILE A 307 0.81 5.18 5.23
C ILE A 307 0.39 4.35 6.45
N ARG A 308 -0.90 3.99 6.57
CA ARG A 308 -1.39 3.16 7.68
C ARG A 308 -0.77 1.76 7.70
N ILE A 309 -0.54 1.15 6.53
CA ILE A 309 0.19 -0.13 6.43
C ILE A 309 1.63 0.06 6.93
N CYS A 310 2.32 1.12 6.48
CA CYS A 310 3.67 1.42 6.95
C CYS A 310 3.71 1.63 8.47
N ASP A 311 2.78 2.39 9.01
CA ASP A 311 2.68 2.65 10.46
C ASP A 311 2.39 1.37 11.25
N ALA A 312 1.45 0.52 10.76
CA ALA A 312 1.11 -0.75 11.39
C ALA A 312 2.31 -1.71 11.51
N TYR A 313 3.21 -1.69 10.52
CA TYR A 313 4.34 -2.61 10.43
C TYR A 313 5.70 -1.94 10.64
N SER A 314 5.74 -0.83 11.35
CA SER A 314 6.98 -0.15 11.78
C SER A 314 7.93 0.24 10.63
N ILE A 315 7.38 0.57 9.45
CA ILE A 315 8.13 1.00 8.26
C ILE A 315 8.22 2.53 8.26
N PRO A 316 9.42 3.14 8.36
CA PRO A 316 9.60 4.59 8.24
C PRO A 316 9.02 5.14 6.94
N ILE A 317 8.49 6.36 6.98
CA ILE A 317 7.89 7.02 5.81
C ILE A 317 8.83 8.10 5.30
N LEU A 318 9.16 8.04 4.00
CA LEU A 318 9.84 9.08 3.27
C LEU A 318 8.90 9.74 2.28
N THR A 319 8.66 11.04 2.47
CA THR A 319 7.81 11.84 1.58
C THR A 319 8.67 12.70 0.65
N LEU A 320 8.48 12.59 -0.67
CA LEU A 320 9.11 13.44 -1.69
C LEU A 320 8.08 14.39 -2.26
N ILE A 321 8.25 15.69 -2.02
CA ILE A 321 7.22 16.69 -2.21
C ILE A 321 7.47 17.49 -3.49
N ASP A 322 6.49 17.45 -4.40
CA ASP A 322 6.37 18.32 -5.59
C ASP A 322 4.87 18.59 -5.84
N VAL A 323 4.22 19.27 -4.90
CA VAL A 323 2.77 19.43 -4.83
C VAL A 323 2.31 20.87 -5.01
N PRO A 324 1.41 21.17 -5.97
CA PRO A 324 0.78 22.47 -6.09
C PRO A 324 -0.41 22.68 -5.14
N GLY A 325 -0.96 21.60 -4.56
CA GLY A 325 -2.15 21.61 -3.71
C GLY A 325 -3.01 20.36 -3.92
N PHE A 326 -4.20 20.34 -3.32
CA PHE A 326 -5.25 19.40 -3.67
C PHE A 326 -5.86 19.77 -5.02
N MET A 327 -6.36 18.77 -5.78
CA MET A 327 -6.96 18.99 -7.09
C MET A 327 -8.30 19.71 -6.96
N PRO A 328 -8.44 20.96 -7.42
CA PRO A 328 -9.70 21.69 -7.32
C PRO A 328 -10.69 21.24 -8.39
N GLY A 329 -11.97 21.38 -8.12
CA GLY A 329 -13.00 21.25 -9.13
C GLY A 329 -14.19 20.41 -8.69
N LYS A 330 -15.35 20.69 -9.32
CA LYS A 330 -16.65 20.06 -9.02
C LYS A 330 -16.57 18.53 -8.98
N ARG A 331 -15.84 17.92 -9.93
CA ARG A 331 -15.72 16.46 -10.01
C ARG A 331 -15.05 15.87 -8.78
N GLU A 332 -13.96 16.47 -8.33
CA GLU A 332 -13.19 15.98 -7.17
C GLU A 332 -13.93 16.26 -5.85
N GLU A 333 -14.58 17.42 -5.73
CA GLU A 333 -15.45 17.70 -4.57
C GLU A 333 -16.59 16.68 -4.46
N GLN A 334 -17.23 16.35 -5.58
CA GLN A 334 -18.32 15.34 -5.63
C GLN A 334 -17.83 13.91 -5.41
N LYS A 335 -16.55 13.62 -5.68
CA LYS A 335 -15.90 12.36 -5.30
C LYS A 335 -15.52 12.28 -3.80
N GLY A 336 -15.75 13.34 -3.04
CA GLY A 336 -15.43 13.39 -1.61
C GLY A 336 -13.98 13.73 -1.32
N LEU A 337 -13.32 14.57 -2.13
CA LEU A 337 -11.93 15.01 -1.94
C LEU A 337 -11.69 15.50 -0.52
N LEU A 338 -12.60 16.32 0.05
CA LEU A 338 -12.48 16.82 1.42
C LEU A 338 -12.43 15.67 2.44
N GLN A 339 -13.26 14.64 2.29
CA GLN A 339 -13.28 13.48 3.18
C GLN A 339 -12.00 12.65 3.02
N HIS A 340 -11.56 12.39 1.79
CA HIS A 340 -10.33 11.65 1.53
C HIS A 340 -9.08 12.42 1.97
N GLY A 341 -9.08 13.75 1.81
CA GLY A 341 -8.04 14.63 2.33
C GLY A 341 -7.97 14.59 3.86
N ALA A 342 -9.12 14.64 4.55
CA ALA A 342 -9.17 14.51 6.01
C ALA A 342 -8.65 13.14 6.49
N ARG A 343 -8.97 12.05 5.78
CA ARG A 343 -8.40 10.72 6.06
C ARG A 343 -6.88 10.70 5.89
N LEU A 344 -6.37 11.38 4.86
CA LEU A 344 -4.93 11.53 4.66
C LEU A 344 -4.30 12.29 5.82
N CYS A 345 -4.92 13.38 6.32
CA CYS A 345 -4.46 14.10 7.50
C CYS A 345 -4.33 13.15 8.72
N VAL A 346 -5.36 12.33 8.97
CA VAL A 346 -5.32 11.35 10.06
C VAL A 346 -4.25 10.29 9.84
N ALA A 347 -4.10 9.79 8.60
CA ALA A 347 -3.09 8.79 8.28
C ALA A 347 -1.67 9.31 8.46
N MET A 348 -1.43 10.60 8.23
CA MET A 348 -0.12 11.23 8.44
C MET A 348 0.28 11.33 9.93
N GLN A 349 -0.62 11.11 10.87
CA GLN A 349 -0.30 11.01 12.31
C GLN A 349 0.18 9.59 12.63
N THR A 350 1.46 9.32 12.36
CA THR A 350 2.07 7.99 12.50
C THR A 350 3.02 7.91 13.69
N ARG A 351 3.27 6.69 14.15
CA ARG A 351 4.26 6.36 15.20
C ARG A 351 5.66 6.14 14.63
N VAL A 352 5.72 5.81 13.33
CA VAL A 352 6.99 5.54 12.64
C VAL A 352 7.72 6.84 12.30
N PRO A 353 9.05 6.77 12.10
CA PRO A 353 9.82 7.92 11.64
C PRO A 353 9.27 8.50 10.34
N ARG A 354 9.21 9.84 10.29
CA ARG A 354 8.74 10.62 9.15
C ARG A 354 9.82 11.56 8.66
N LEU A 355 10.29 11.26 7.46
CA LEU A 355 11.28 12.05 6.76
C LEU A 355 10.61 12.69 5.54
N SER A 356 10.86 13.95 5.31
CA SER A 356 10.31 14.68 4.16
C SER A 356 11.42 15.38 3.39
N VAL A 357 11.31 15.38 2.07
CA VAL A 357 12.18 16.15 1.18
C VAL A 357 11.34 16.99 0.26
N VAL A 358 11.44 18.30 0.38
CA VAL A 358 10.84 19.23 -0.57
C VAL A 358 11.71 19.27 -1.82
N VAL A 359 11.19 18.70 -2.92
CA VAL A 359 11.94 18.58 -4.18
C VAL A 359 11.77 19.83 -5.01
N ARG A 360 10.54 20.31 -5.21
CA ARG A 360 10.23 21.51 -5.98
C ARG A 360 9.06 22.27 -5.36
N LYS A 361 7.84 22.15 -5.92
CA LYS A 361 6.63 22.81 -5.41
C LYS A 361 6.22 22.27 -4.05
N CYS A 362 5.93 23.18 -3.14
CA CYS A 362 5.39 22.87 -1.83
C CYS A 362 4.36 23.94 -1.46
N TYR A 363 3.12 23.80 -2.02
CA TYR A 363 2.11 24.85 -1.91
C TYR A 363 0.81 24.38 -1.25
N GLY A 364 0.20 25.28 -0.48
CA GLY A 364 -1.10 25.13 0.14
C GLY A 364 -1.14 24.13 1.31
N ALA A 365 -2.34 23.81 1.75
CA ALA A 365 -2.56 22.89 2.87
C ALA A 365 -1.96 21.49 2.61
N ALA A 366 -2.00 21.01 1.36
CA ALA A 366 -1.42 19.74 0.98
C ALA A 366 0.10 19.68 1.22
N ALA A 367 0.80 20.79 1.00
CA ALA A 367 2.22 20.90 1.22
C ALA A 367 2.60 20.73 2.70
N PHE A 368 1.96 21.50 3.57
CA PHE A 368 2.20 21.41 5.01
C PHE A 368 1.81 20.03 5.56
N LEU A 369 0.73 19.44 5.05
CA LEU A 369 0.34 18.08 5.40
C LEU A 369 1.43 17.06 5.04
N LEU A 370 2.00 17.13 3.83
CA LEU A 370 3.02 16.19 3.38
C LEU A 370 4.38 16.46 4.02
N MET A 371 4.70 17.72 4.31
CA MET A 371 5.99 18.14 4.84
C MET A 371 6.21 17.66 6.27
N GLN A 372 5.14 17.57 7.07
CA GLN A 372 5.22 17.08 8.45
C GLN A 372 6.33 17.79 9.23
N THR A 373 6.16 19.09 9.45
CA THR A 373 7.09 19.89 10.24
C THR A 373 7.15 19.43 11.71
N LYS A 374 8.09 19.97 12.48
CA LYS A 374 8.23 19.67 13.93
C LYS A 374 6.96 19.92 14.70
N SER A 375 6.17 20.93 14.33
CA SER A 375 4.85 21.20 14.93
C SER A 375 3.82 20.09 14.68
N GLN A 376 4.06 19.24 13.70
CA GLN A 376 3.24 18.07 13.35
C GLN A 376 3.93 16.75 13.74
N HIS A 377 4.96 16.80 14.60
CA HIS A 377 5.75 15.67 15.05
C HIS A 377 6.56 14.97 13.94
N GLY A 378 6.91 15.68 12.85
CA GLY A 378 7.88 15.22 11.85
C GLY A 378 9.29 15.12 12.44
N ASP A 379 10.09 14.20 11.91
CA ASP A 379 11.43 13.93 12.43
C ASP A 379 12.53 14.62 11.63
N LEU A 380 12.31 14.83 10.32
CA LEU A 380 13.27 15.47 9.44
C LEU A 380 12.56 16.10 8.26
N VAL A 381 12.88 17.35 7.98
CA VAL A 381 12.47 18.08 6.76
C VAL A 381 13.68 18.60 6.03
N LEU A 382 14.00 17.99 4.89
CA LEU A 382 15.02 18.47 3.98
C LEU A 382 14.38 19.27 2.82
N ALA A 383 15.11 20.21 2.24
CA ALA A 383 14.72 20.85 1.00
C ALA A 383 15.86 20.82 -0.01
N LEU A 384 15.54 20.58 -1.28
CA LEU A 384 16.50 20.77 -2.37
C LEU A 384 16.62 22.26 -2.71
N GLU A 385 17.76 22.68 -3.26
CA GLU A 385 17.98 24.05 -3.73
C GLU A 385 16.94 24.52 -4.76
N THR A 386 16.26 23.59 -5.41
CA THR A 386 15.17 23.82 -6.38
C THR A 386 13.79 23.98 -5.74
N ALA A 387 13.68 23.83 -4.42
CA ALA A 387 12.41 23.84 -3.71
C ALA A 387 11.83 25.26 -3.61
N SER A 388 10.50 25.36 -3.72
CA SER A 388 9.75 26.61 -3.54
C SER A 388 8.54 26.34 -2.65
N LEU A 389 8.44 27.08 -1.55
CA LEU A 389 7.41 26.95 -0.55
C LEU A 389 6.46 28.16 -0.56
N GLY A 390 5.19 27.94 -0.19
CA GLY A 390 4.21 29.03 -0.07
C GLY A 390 2.82 28.57 0.25
N VAL A 391 1.98 29.48 0.75
CA VAL A 391 0.56 29.22 1.01
C VAL A 391 -0.22 29.02 -0.30
N MET A 392 0.21 29.70 -1.37
CA MET A 392 -0.35 29.56 -2.72
C MET A 392 0.79 29.70 -3.75
N GLY A 393 0.61 29.09 -4.93
CA GLY A 393 1.48 29.39 -6.07
C GLY A 393 1.39 30.87 -6.44
N LYS A 394 2.53 31.49 -6.76
CA LYS A 394 2.66 32.96 -6.95
C LYS A 394 1.67 33.57 -7.93
N GLU A 395 1.31 32.88 -9.02
CA GLU A 395 0.32 33.37 -9.99
C GLU A 395 -1.09 33.38 -9.44
N THR A 396 -1.46 32.37 -8.65
CA THR A 396 -2.75 32.30 -7.97
C THR A 396 -2.85 33.38 -6.91
N SER A 397 -1.77 33.59 -6.14
CA SER A 397 -1.70 34.66 -5.15
C SER A 397 -1.86 36.03 -5.78
N LYS A 398 -1.20 36.32 -6.93
CA LYS A 398 -1.38 37.57 -7.68
C LYS A 398 -2.83 37.76 -8.15
N LYS A 399 -3.45 36.72 -8.69
CA LYS A 399 -4.85 36.80 -9.18
C LYS A 399 -5.85 37.02 -8.05
N VAL A 400 -5.64 36.38 -6.88
CA VAL A 400 -6.49 36.61 -5.71
C VAL A 400 -6.33 38.05 -5.20
N GLN A 401 -5.10 38.56 -5.10
CA GLN A 401 -4.82 39.92 -4.65
C GLN A 401 -5.37 40.99 -5.62
N THR A 402 -5.33 40.72 -6.93
CA THR A 402 -5.92 41.63 -7.94
C THR A 402 -7.45 41.59 -7.91
N HIS A 403 -8.06 40.45 -7.58
CA HIS A 403 -9.51 40.33 -7.45
C HIS A 403 -10.05 41.07 -6.20
N ASP A 404 -9.26 41.08 -5.13
CA ASP A 404 -9.58 41.80 -3.89
C ASP A 404 -9.21 43.29 -3.90
N GLY A 405 -8.80 43.84 -5.06
CA GLY A 405 -8.58 45.29 -5.28
C GLY A 405 -7.33 45.88 -4.59
N GLN A 406 -6.39 45.07 -4.14
CA GLN A 406 -5.24 45.54 -3.37
C GLN A 406 -3.94 45.84 -4.16
N ILE A 407 -3.83 45.53 -5.45
CA ILE A 407 -2.61 45.82 -6.24
C ILE A 407 -2.94 46.24 -7.68
N SER A 408 -2.46 47.42 -8.07
CA SER A 408 -2.45 47.88 -9.45
C SER A 408 -1.34 47.26 -10.27
N ASP A 409 -1.69 46.82 -11.47
CA ASP A 409 -0.82 46.17 -12.45
C ASP A 409 0.29 47.13 -12.96
N LYS A 410 1.56 46.93 -12.57
CA LYS A 410 2.72 47.44 -13.27
C LYS A 410 3.91 46.50 -13.27
N GLN A 411 4.05 45.82 -14.38
CA GLN A 411 5.21 45.24 -15.06
C GLN A 411 6.55 45.03 -14.34
N LYS A 412 7.05 43.79 -14.30
CA LYS A 412 8.47 43.41 -14.37
C LYS A 412 8.66 42.15 -15.23
N PRO A 413 9.80 41.96 -15.92
CA PRO A 413 10.05 40.83 -16.82
C PRO A 413 10.06 39.49 -16.07
N GLN A 414 9.48 38.45 -16.70
CA GLN A 414 9.01 37.22 -16.04
C GLN A 414 10.10 36.21 -15.63
N ASP A 415 11.31 36.24 -16.20
CA ASP A 415 12.27 35.14 -16.04
C ASP A 415 13.32 35.32 -14.95
N GLN A 416 13.79 36.58 -14.71
CA GLN A 416 14.78 36.88 -13.66
C GLN A 416 14.19 36.99 -12.24
N VAL A 417 12.87 37.14 -12.13
CA VAL A 417 12.16 37.23 -10.85
C VAL A 417 11.98 35.83 -10.17
N ALA A 418 12.14 34.74 -10.92
CA ALA A 418 11.86 33.41 -10.40
C ALA A 418 12.96 32.87 -9.46
N GLU A 419 14.23 33.07 -9.79
CA GLU A 419 15.36 32.51 -9.00
C GLU A 419 15.57 33.24 -7.65
N GLY A 420 15.65 34.53 -7.63
CA GLY A 420 15.83 35.30 -6.38
C GLY A 420 14.69 35.13 -5.37
N GLN A 421 13.46 34.91 -5.85
CA GLN A 421 12.31 34.67 -4.97
C GLN A 421 12.18 33.21 -4.46
N ILE A 422 12.83 32.24 -5.12
CA ILE A 422 12.96 30.87 -4.61
C ILE A 422 13.92 30.86 -3.41
N GLU A 423 15.05 31.53 -3.54
CA GLU A 423 16.02 31.65 -2.46
C GLU A 423 15.45 32.37 -1.25
N GLU A 424 14.67 33.45 -1.41
CA GLU A 424 13.99 34.15 -0.31
C GLU A 424 13.03 33.22 0.42
N SER A 425 12.21 32.43 -0.29
CA SER A 425 11.22 31.51 0.34
C SER A 425 11.88 30.35 1.09
N LEU A 426 13.02 29.86 0.61
CA LEU A 426 13.79 28.81 1.28
C LEU A 426 14.51 29.36 2.53
N ALA A 427 15.14 30.54 2.43
CA ALA A 427 15.80 31.18 3.55
C ALA A 427 14.81 31.52 4.67
N GLU A 428 13.62 32.01 4.32
CA GLU A 428 12.54 32.26 5.27
C GLU A 428 12.08 30.97 5.96
N ALA A 429 11.78 29.91 5.18
CA ALA A 429 11.34 28.63 5.72
C ALA A 429 12.40 28.01 6.65
N TYR A 430 13.67 28.11 6.31
CA TYR A 430 14.77 27.68 7.15
C TYR A 430 14.86 28.49 8.44
N SER A 431 14.78 29.84 8.36
CA SER A 431 14.83 30.72 9.52
C SER A 431 13.65 30.51 10.49
N LEU A 432 12.49 30.12 9.97
CA LEU A 432 11.32 29.77 10.75
C LEU A 432 11.36 28.32 11.31
N GLY A 433 12.42 27.55 11.00
CA GLY A 433 12.55 26.17 11.47
C GLY A 433 11.54 25.19 10.82
N LEU A 434 11.00 25.53 9.66
CA LEU A 434 10.14 24.64 8.88
C LEU A 434 10.96 23.62 8.09
N ILE A 435 12.23 23.90 7.83
CA ILE A 435 13.20 23.05 7.14
C ILE A 435 14.40 22.87 8.07
N ASP A 436 14.90 21.64 8.19
CA ASP A 436 16.08 21.32 9.01
C ASP A 436 17.39 21.54 8.23
N GLU A 437 17.42 21.26 6.94
CA GLU A 437 18.60 21.43 6.09
C GLU A 437 18.22 21.65 4.62
N ILE A 438 18.97 22.53 3.94
CA ILE A 438 18.92 22.72 2.49
C ILE A 438 20.08 21.94 1.88
N ILE A 439 19.80 21.03 0.93
CA ILE A 439 20.77 20.10 0.39
C ILE A 439 20.78 20.09 -1.14
N LYS A 440 21.93 19.70 -1.72
CA LYS A 440 22.01 19.35 -3.15
C LYS A 440 21.38 17.99 -3.43
N PRO A 441 20.79 17.78 -4.63
CA PRO A 441 20.24 16.48 -5.01
C PRO A 441 21.23 15.31 -4.79
N THR A 442 22.51 15.50 -5.08
CA THR A 442 23.57 14.50 -4.91
C THR A 442 23.85 14.11 -3.45
N GLN A 443 23.46 14.95 -2.49
CA GLN A 443 23.63 14.67 -1.05
C GLN A 443 22.45 13.91 -0.45
N MET A 444 21.31 13.85 -1.16
CA MET A 444 20.03 13.39 -0.63
C MET A 444 20.12 11.96 -0.06
N ARG A 445 20.68 11.00 -0.82
CA ARG A 445 20.81 9.61 -0.34
C ARG A 445 21.60 9.53 0.96
N ASN A 446 22.78 10.16 1.01
CA ASN A 446 23.66 10.09 2.18
C ASN A 446 23.00 10.71 3.41
N ARG A 447 22.33 11.86 3.25
CA ARG A 447 21.62 12.51 4.36
C ARG A 447 20.48 11.65 4.88
N LEU A 448 19.65 11.11 3.98
CA LEU A 448 18.57 10.20 4.36
C LEU A 448 19.10 8.95 5.07
N ALA A 449 20.18 8.34 4.58
CA ALA A 449 20.79 7.16 5.19
C ALA A 449 21.29 7.44 6.61
N GLN A 450 22.00 8.56 6.81
CA GLN A 450 22.48 9.00 8.12
C GLN A 450 21.34 9.19 9.12
N HIS A 451 20.29 9.91 8.73
CA HIS A 451 19.14 10.15 9.61
C HIS A 451 18.34 8.87 9.89
N LEU A 452 18.14 7.99 8.88
CA LEU A 452 17.46 6.71 9.09
C LEU A 452 18.17 5.85 10.12
N GLU A 453 19.50 5.83 10.17
CA GLU A 453 20.26 5.05 11.15
C GLU A 453 19.89 5.41 12.59
N PHE A 454 19.72 6.69 12.90
CA PHE A 454 19.29 7.16 14.22
C PHE A 454 17.79 7.01 14.42
N LEU A 455 16.99 7.45 13.46
CA LEU A 455 15.53 7.48 13.56
C LEU A 455 14.90 6.09 13.54
N TYR A 456 15.57 5.10 12.96
CA TYR A 456 15.09 3.71 12.95
C TYR A 456 14.93 3.15 14.37
N ARG A 457 15.58 3.76 15.37
CA ARG A 457 15.43 3.40 16.79
C ARG A 457 14.23 4.04 17.46
N LYS A 458 13.59 5.05 16.81
CA LYS A 458 12.41 5.71 17.34
C LYS A 458 11.29 4.69 17.53
N MET A 459 10.78 4.58 18.74
CA MET A 459 9.57 3.81 19.07
C MET A 459 8.66 4.69 19.91
N GLU A 460 7.49 4.99 19.38
CA GLU A 460 6.43 5.57 20.19
C GLU A 460 5.54 4.44 20.71
N HIS A 461 5.37 4.37 22.04
CA HIS A 461 4.48 3.40 22.69
C HIS A 461 3.03 3.88 22.59
N LEU A 462 2.48 3.81 21.39
CA LEU A 462 1.05 3.96 21.16
C LEU A 462 0.41 2.57 20.96
N PRO A 463 -0.88 2.41 21.24
CA PRO A 463 -1.55 1.15 20.94
C PRO A 463 -1.43 0.83 19.45
N PRO A 464 -1.43 -0.47 19.06
CA PRO A 464 -1.35 -0.88 17.66
C PRO A 464 -2.37 -0.13 16.80
N ALA A 465 -1.91 0.48 15.72
CA ALA A 465 -2.79 1.13 14.76
C ALA A 465 -3.30 0.10 13.76
N SER A 466 -4.61 -0.11 13.70
CA SER A 466 -5.20 -0.85 12.60
C SER A 466 -5.26 0.04 11.36
N HIS A 467 -4.96 -0.50 10.17
CA HIS A 467 -5.25 0.22 8.95
C HIS A 467 -6.77 0.17 8.69
N SER A 468 -7.41 1.30 8.64
CA SER A 468 -8.82 1.38 8.29
C SER A 468 -8.99 1.22 6.76
N ILE A 469 -10.00 0.45 6.34
CA ILE A 469 -10.42 0.37 4.93
C ILE A 469 -11.12 1.66 4.49
N VAL A 470 -11.66 2.37 5.46
CA VAL A 470 -12.53 3.55 5.25
C VAL A 470 -11.75 4.83 5.38
#